data_2fa7d525473a2b843cd19faa6f212e79
#
_entry.id   2fa7d525473a2b843cd19faa6f212e79
#
_cell.length_a   1.000
_cell.length_b   1.000
_cell.length_c   1.000
_cell.angle_alpha   90.00
_cell.angle_beta   90.00
_cell.angle_gamma   90.00
#
_symmetry.space_group_name_H-M   'P 1'
#
loop_
_entity.id
_entity.type
_entity.pdbx_description
1 polymer ?
#
loop_
_entity_poly.entity_id
_entity_poly.type
_entity_poly.pdbx_seq_one_letter_code
_entity_poly.pdbx_strand_id
1 'polypeptide(L)'
;METATRTTYNGWANRETWNVSLWINNDWVAYEQARGFMVDYKGRTPFQDFVDAYGYISTPDGVLYNDPKLSKRELNSMMRELL
;
A
#
# COMPACT_ATOMS: atom_id res chain seq x y z
N MET A 1 21.85 14.96 3.45
CA MET A 1 21.69 14.45 3.17
C MET A 1 21.52 13.76 2.81
N GLU A 2 21.41 13.62 2.64
CA GLU A 2 21.25 12.89 2.23
C GLU A 2 21.02 12.13 1.82
N THR A 3 21.33 12.08 1.62
CA THR A 3 21.27 11.28 1.12
C THR A 3 20.60 10.40 0.90
N ALA A 4 20.75 10.29 1.33
CA ALA A 4 20.16 9.07 1.14
C ALA A 4 18.95 9.10 0.44
N THR A 5 18.68 9.97 0.44
CA THR A 5 17.59 10.18 -0.21
C THR A 5 17.38 9.63 -1.48
N ARG A 6 18.30 9.28 -2.12
CA ARG A 6 18.15 8.93 -3.41
C ARG A 6 17.36 7.80 -3.71
N THR A 7 17.29 6.83 -2.93
CA THR A 7 16.56 5.62 -3.24
C THR A 7 15.18 5.57 -2.64
N THR A 8 14.76 6.63 -1.96
CA THR A 8 13.44 6.63 -1.32
C THR A 8 12.57 7.74 -1.89
N TYR A 9 11.28 7.61 -1.69
CA TYR A 9 10.32 8.59 -2.16
C TYR A 9 9.36 8.89 -1.02
N ASN A 10 9.49 10.05 -0.42
CA ASN A 10 8.67 10.46 0.72
C ASN A 10 8.65 9.42 1.83
N GLY A 11 9.78 8.78 2.06
CA GLY A 11 9.87 7.74 3.08
C GLY A 11 9.56 6.35 2.62
N TRP A 12 9.17 6.18 1.35
CA TRP A 12 8.86 4.88 0.78
C TRP A 12 9.97 4.44 -0.17
N ALA A 13 10.02 3.15 -0.46
CA ALA A 13 11.10 2.59 -1.27
C ALA A 13 11.16 3.20 -2.67
N ASN A 14 10.01 3.55 -3.25
CA ASN A 14 9.96 4.12 -4.58
C ASN A 14 8.63 4.85 -4.78
N ARG A 15 8.49 5.50 -5.93
CA ARG A 15 7.31 6.27 -6.25
C ARG A 15 6.06 5.39 -6.32
N GLU A 16 6.19 4.20 -6.89
CA GLU A 16 5.04 3.31 -7.03
C GLU A 16 4.48 2.93 -5.67
N THR A 17 5.35 2.55 -4.74
CA THR A 17 4.93 2.19 -3.38
C THR A 17 4.28 3.38 -2.68
N TRP A 18 4.89 4.55 -2.81
CA TRP A 18 4.34 5.77 -2.23
C TRP A 18 2.94 6.04 -2.78
N ASN A 19 2.76 5.91 -4.10
CA ASN A 19 1.48 6.23 -4.72
C ASN A 19 0.37 5.31 -4.24
N VAL A 20 0.65 4.01 -4.17
CA VAL A 20 -0.33 3.06 -3.67
C VAL A 20 -0.68 3.36 -2.22
N SER A 21 0.32 3.64 -1.39
CA SER A 21 0.06 3.95 0.01
C SER A 21 -0.75 5.23 0.16
N LEU A 22 -0.47 6.21 -0.67
CA LEU A 22 -1.18 7.48 -0.66
C LEU A 22 -2.66 7.27 -0.91
N TRP A 23 -2.99 6.49 -1.94
CA TRP A 23 -4.39 6.28 -2.29
C TRP A 23 -5.14 5.44 -1.28
N ILE A 24 -4.49 4.44 -0.67
CA ILE A 24 -5.14 3.65 0.36
C ILE A 24 -5.41 4.50 1.60
N ASN A 25 -4.46 5.38 1.95
CA ASN A 25 -4.61 6.17 3.17
C ASN A 25 -5.50 7.40 3.02
N ASN A 26 -5.55 7.97 1.82
CA ASN A 26 -6.25 9.25 1.64
C ASN A 26 -7.59 9.15 0.94
N ASP A 27 -7.89 8.05 0.28
CA ASP A 27 -9.21 7.82 -0.29
C ASP A 27 -10.07 7.23 0.82
N TRP A 28 -11.13 7.95 1.19
CA TRP A 28 -11.98 7.53 2.31
C TRP A 28 -12.49 6.10 2.16
N VAL A 29 -12.96 5.73 0.96
CA VAL A 29 -13.51 4.40 0.74
C VAL A 29 -12.42 3.34 0.87
N ALA A 30 -11.26 3.57 0.22
CA ALA A 30 -10.17 2.60 0.28
C ALA A 30 -9.66 2.44 1.71
N TYR A 31 -9.54 3.55 2.43
CA TYR A 31 -9.07 3.51 3.82
C TYR A 31 -10.01 2.69 4.69
N GLU A 32 -11.31 2.92 4.58
CA GLU A 32 -12.28 2.18 5.39
C GLU A 32 -12.32 0.71 5.02
N GLN A 33 -12.20 0.40 3.75
CA GLN A 33 -12.15 -1.00 3.32
C GLN A 33 -10.89 -1.69 3.86
N ALA A 34 -9.76 -1.00 3.82
CA ALA A 34 -8.51 -1.59 4.30
C ALA A 34 -8.56 -1.83 5.81
N ARG A 35 -9.08 -0.86 6.56
CA ARG A 35 -9.21 -1.04 8.00
C ARG A 35 -10.14 -2.21 8.34
N GLY A 36 -11.30 -2.26 7.69
CA GLY A 36 -12.24 -3.35 7.92
C GLY A 36 -11.66 -4.70 7.58
N PHE A 37 -10.89 -4.76 6.50
CA PHE A 37 -10.24 -5.99 6.11
C PHE A 37 -9.26 -6.47 7.18
N MET A 38 -8.54 -5.55 7.81
CA MET A 38 -7.53 -5.92 8.80
C MET A 38 -8.08 -6.34 10.15
N VAL A 39 -9.34 -6.02 10.44
CA VAL A 39 -9.90 -6.30 11.77
C VAL A 39 -9.76 -7.78 12.17
N ASP A 40 -10.10 -8.69 11.27
CA ASP A 40 -10.00 -10.12 11.56
C ASP A 40 -8.95 -10.83 10.74
N TYR A 41 -8.08 -10.07 10.11
CA TYR A 41 -7.10 -10.66 9.21
C TYR A 41 -6.01 -11.39 10.00
N LYS A 42 -5.68 -12.62 9.59
CA LYS A 42 -4.69 -13.42 10.26
C LYS A 42 -3.59 -13.96 9.34
N GLY A 43 -3.57 -13.49 8.10
CA GLY A 43 -2.57 -13.95 7.14
C GLY A 43 -1.25 -13.21 7.26
N ARG A 44 -0.35 -13.47 6.31
CA ARG A 44 0.99 -12.90 6.32
C ARG A 44 1.24 -11.88 5.22
N THR A 45 0.31 -11.75 4.27
CA THR A 45 0.46 -10.84 3.14
C THR A 45 -0.77 -9.96 3.04
N PRO A 46 -0.97 -9.07 4.04
CA PRO A 46 -2.22 -8.32 4.08
C PRO A 46 -2.46 -7.43 2.87
N PHE A 47 -1.40 -6.82 2.32
CA PHE A 47 -1.61 -5.95 1.18
C PHE A 47 -2.12 -6.72 -0.03
N GLN A 48 -1.43 -7.81 -0.38
CA GLN A 48 -1.83 -8.60 -1.55
C GLN A 48 -3.21 -9.20 -1.36
N ASP A 49 -3.47 -9.71 -0.17
CA ASP A 49 -4.76 -10.33 0.11
C ASP A 49 -5.90 -9.31 0.06
N PHE A 50 -5.64 -8.10 0.53
CA PHE A 50 -6.63 -7.02 0.45
C PHE A 50 -6.92 -6.65 -1.00
N VAL A 51 -5.87 -6.46 -1.78
CA VAL A 51 -6.02 -6.10 -3.20
C VAL A 51 -6.79 -7.19 -3.94
N ASP A 52 -6.48 -8.44 -3.68
CA ASP A 52 -7.16 -9.55 -4.33
C ASP A 52 -8.63 -9.65 -3.91
N ALA A 53 -8.89 -9.43 -2.63
CA ALA A 53 -10.26 -9.55 -2.12
C ALA A 53 -11.18 -8.48 -2.69
N TYR A 54 -10.65 -7.27 -2.88
CA TYR A 54 -11.47 -6.16 -3.35
C TYR A 54 -11.32 -5.90 -4.85
N GLY A 55 -10.39 -6.58 -5.52
CA GLY A 55 -10.25 -6.46 -6.96
C GLY A 55 -9.64 -5.14 -7.42
N TYR A 56 -8.78 -4.54 -6.60
CA TYR A 56 -8.13 -3.31 -6.99
C TYR A 56 -7.17 -3.55 -8.15
N ILE A 57 -7.22 -2.70 -9.17
CA ILE A 57 -6.40 -2.85 -10.37
C ILE A 57 -5.29 -1.81 -10.41
N SER A 58 -5.65 -0.53 -10.35
CA SER A 58 -4.65 0.54 -10.42
C SER A 58 -5.14 1.75 -9.64
N THR A 59 -4.18 2.59 -9.25
CA THR A 59 -4.54 3.87 -8.63
C THR A 59 -5.02 4.82 -9.71
N PRO A 60 -5.70 5.91 -9.34
CA PRO A 60 -6.07 6.93 -10.32
C PRO A 60 -4.87 7.54 -11.05
N ASP A 61 -3.68 7.46 -10.47
CA ASP A 61 -2.47 7.95 -11.11
C ASP A 61 -1.82 6.92 -12.01
N GLY A 62 -2.41 5.74 -12.17
CA GLY A 62 -1.96 4.76 -13.12
C GLY A 62 -0.99 3.72 -12.60
N VAL A 63 -0.75 3.67 -11.29
CA VAL A 63 0.14 2.66 -10.71
C VAL A 63 -0.66 1.39 -10.45
N LEU A 64 -0.17 0.27 -10.97
CA LEU A 64 -0.86 -1.01 -10.77
C LEU A 64 -0.67 -1.50 -9.34
N TYR A 65 -1.75 -2.03 -8.76
CA TYR A 65 -1.66 -2.58 -7.41
C TYR A 65 -0.86 -3.89 -7.35
N ASN A 66 -0.52 -4.46 -8.51
CA ASN A 66 0.35 -5.62 -8.55
C ASN A 66 1.68 -5.32 -9.27
N ASP A 67 2.08 -4.06 -9.33
CA ASP A 67 3.33 -3.67 -9.95
C ASP A 67 4.49 -4.37 -9.23
N PRO A 68 5.39 -5.05 -9.98
CA PRO A 68 6.52 -5.74 -9.34
C PRO A 68 7.48 -4.80 -8.62
N LYS A 69 7.42 -3.51 -8.88
CA LYS A 69 8.26 -2.54 -8.17
C LYS A 69 7.76 -2.23 -6.77
N LEU A 70 6.54 -2.61 -6.43
CA LEU A 70 5.98 -2.30 -5.12
C LEU A 70 6.75 -3.00 -4.01
N SER A 71 7.07 -2.26 -2.95
CA SER A 71 7.67 -2.85 -1.76
C SER A 71 6.56 -3.49 -0.93
N LYS A 72 6.37 -4.80 -1.12
CA LYS A 72 5.33 -5.50 -0.40
C LYS A 72 5.56 -5.44 1.11
N ARG A 73 6.82 -5.45 1.53
CA ARG A 73 7.13 -5.38 2.94
C ARG A 73 6.62 -4.07 3.55
N GLU A 74 6.86 -2.96 2.87
CA GLU A 74 6.40 -1.67 3.37
C GLU A 74 4.89 -1.57 3.35
N LEU A 75 4.25 -2.07 2.29
CA LEU A 75 2.80 -2.01 2.20
C LEU A 75 2.14 -2.93 3.21
N ASN A 76 2.73 -4.09 3.48
CA ASN A 76 2.22 -4.97 4.52
C ASN A 76 2.31 -4.31 5.90
N SER A 77 3.42 -3.63 6.17
CA SER A 77 3.57 -2.90 7.43
C SER A 77 2.52 -1.80 7.56
N MET A 78 2.32 -1.06 6.48
CA MET A 78 1.30 -0.02 6.46
C MET A 78 -0.08 -0.59 6.79
N MET A 79 -0.43 -1.71 6.17
CA MET A 79 -1.73 -2.33 6.41
C MET A 79 -1.90 -2.70 7.88
N ARG A 80 -0.85 -3.24 8.50
CA ARG A 80 -0.92 -3.62 9.91
C ARG A 80 -1.08 -2.41 10.84
N GLU A 81 -0.64 -1.26 10.39
CA GLU A 81 -0.73 -0.04 11.19
C GLU A 81 -2.07 0.66 11.07
N LEU A 82 -2.97 0.20 10.21
CA LEU A 82 -4.27 0.82 10.04
C LEU A 82 -5.19 0.60 11.24
N LEU A 83 -4.92 -0.38 12.04
CA LEU A 83 -5.66 -0.60 13.29
C LEU A 83 -4.99 0.14 14.47
#